data_28a345048761eb614ddeb17ad9b0e7e0
#
_entry.id   28a345048761eb614ddeb17ad9b0e7e0
#
_cell.length_a   1.000
_cell.length_b   1.000
_cell.length_c   1.000
_cell.angle_alpha   90.00
_cell.angle_beta   90.00
_cell.angle_gamma   90.00
#
_symmetry.space_group_name_H-M   'P 1'
#
loop_
_entity.id
_entity.type
_entity.pdbx_description
1 polymer ?
#
loop_
_entity_poly.entity_id
_entity_poly.type
_entity_poly.pdbx_seq_one_letter_code
_entity_poly.pdbx_strand_id
1 'polypeptide(L)'
;TFVEGCRVDREKFDKIREASDAVVVATGGTKSRFFPWEGAEHLTMGLEYLKSINRGEHPKTGKKVVVIGAGNSGMDTCRGAYEMGAESVIAVDVQKPAAFEKEIAYFEGLGGKIVWPFFTSKITPEGVYGNDGRFIEADQVIVSIGEEPVLDFLPEDEGIEYFRKSWLVPKKDLSITDGVFTAGDTIKPGRLTDAIGSGRKAAWYVDQYVMGKEYKAFPEKKQVPAERLSKAYFEKCHHCELGDPVSDYKRCVS
;
A
#
# COMPACT_ATOMS: atom_id res chain seq x y z
N THR A 1 8.86 17.09 -17.64
CA THR A 1 7.59 16.87 -18.37
C THR A 1 6.82 15.76 -17.68
N PHE A 2 5.53 15.96 -17.41
CA PHE A 2 4.60 14.93 -16.99
C PHE A 2 3.86 14.37 -18.21
N VAL A 3 3.74 13.04 -18.29
CA VAL A 3 2.96 12.36 -19.34
C VAL A 3 1.90 11.54 -18.62
N GLU A 4 0.66 12.00 -18.66
CA GLU A 4 -0.49 11.36 -18.04
C GLU A 4 -1.24 10.46 -19.02
N GLY A 5 -2.10 9.56 -18.50
CA GLY A 5 -2.91 8.68 -19.31
C GLY A 5 -2.13 7.68 -20.17
N CYS A 6 -0.87 7.42 -19.80
CA CYS A 6 0.06 6.63 -20.56
C CYS A 6 0.47 5.38 -19.77
N ARG A 7 -0.09 4.23 -20.14
CA ARG A 7 0.42 2.95 -19.65
C ARG A 7 1.78 2.67 -20.31
N VAL A 8 2.77 2.30 -19.50
CA VAL A 8 4.06 1.82 -19.98
C VAL A 8 3.98 0.31 -20.15
N ASP A 9 4.07 -0.16 -21.40
CA ASP A 9 4.31 -1.53 -21.79
C ASP A 9 5.80 -1.76 -22.09
N ARG A 10 6.17 -2.95 -22.52
CA ARG A 10 7.56 -3.30 -22.82
C ARG A 10 8.18 -2.39 -23.90
N GLU A 11 7.49 -2.20 -25.02
CA GLU A 11 8.02 -1.40 -26.13
C GLU A 11 8.25 0.06 -25.69
N LYS A 12 7.33 0.61 -24.92
CA LYS A 12 7.44 1.97 -24.41
C LYS A 12 8.55 2.09 -23.35
N PHE A 13 8.71 1.08 -22.49
CA PHE A 13 9.80 1.04 -21.53
C PHE A 13 11.17 1.07 -22.23
N ASP A 14 11.34 0.26 -23.28
CA ASP A 14 12.58 0.23 -24.04
C ASP A 14 12.88 1.61 -24.70
N LYS A 15 11.87 2.26 -25.30
CA LYS A 15 12.00 3.61 -25.83
C LYS A 15 12.37 4.67 -24.77
N ILE A 16 11.79 4.57 -23.57
CA ILE A 16 12.12 5.46 -22.45
C ILE A 16 13.58 5.24 -22.04
N ARG A 17 13.99 3.99 -21.94
CA ARG A 17 15.37 3.62 -21.59
C ARG A 17 16.40 4.12 -22.59
N GLU A 18 16.12 3.94 -23.88
CA GLU A 18 16.99 4.46 -24.97
C GLU A 18 17.11 5.99 -24.98
N ALA A 19 16.06 6.69 -24.58
CA ALA A 19 16.00 8.16 -24.56
C ALA A 19 16.48 8.80 -23.25
N SER A 20 16.93 8.01 -22.28
CA SER A 20 17.27 8.48 -20.93
C SER A 20 18.63 7.96 -20.47
N ASP A 21 19.39 8.78 -19.76
CA ASP A 21 20.65 8.36 -19.13
C ASP A 21 20.44 7.34 -17.99
N ALA A 22 19.28 7.37 -17.35
CA ALA A 22 18.84 6.40 -16.35
C ALA A 22 17.32 6.40 -16.20
N VAL A 23 16.75 5.27 -15.75
CA VAL A 23 15.31 5.10 -15.49
C VAL A 23 15.09 4.70 -14.04
N VAL A 24 14.09 5.27 -13.38
CA VAL A 24 13.66 4.84 -12.05
C VAL A 24 12.26 4.24 -12.12
N VAL A 25 12.14 2.96 -11.77
CA VAL A 25 10.87 2.23 -11.67
C VAL A 25 10.30 2.44 -10.27
N ALA A 26 9.25 3.24 -10.15
CA ALA A 26 8.62 3.60 -8.88
C ALA A 26 7.08 3.55 -9.00
N THR A 27 6.56 2.51 -9.66
CA THR A 27 5.13 2.37 -9.99
C THR A 27 4.25 1.97 -8.81
N GLY A 28 4.84 1.61 -7.68
CA GLY A 28 4.12 1.20 -6.48
C GLY A 28 3.42 -0.15 -6.58
N GLY A 29 2.64 -0.49 -5.58
CA GLY A 29 1.73 -1.65 -5.57
C GLY A 29 0.38 -1.22 -6.14
N THR A 30 0.02 -1.72 -7.31
CA THR A 30 -1.16 -1.25 -8.06
C THR A 30 -2.20 -2.35 -8.32
N LYS A 31 -1.91 -3.59 -7.91
CA LYS A 31 -2.77 -4.75 -8.07
C LYS A 31 -3.05 -5.39 -6.72
N SER A 32 -4.32 -5.60 -6.40
CA SER A 32 -4.73 -6.32 -5.19
C SER A 32 -4.22 -7.75 -5.17
N ARG A 33 -3.76 -8.19 -4.01
CA ARG A 33 -3.44 -9.60 -3.77
C ARG A 33 -4.67 -10.33 -3.27
N PHE A 34 -4.78 -11.58 -3.66
CA PHE A 34 -5.78 -12.51 -3.13
C PHE A 34 -5.23 -13.94 -3.16
N PHE A 35 -5.85 -14.83 -2.40
CA PHE A 35 -5.61 -16.27 -2.52
C PHE A 35 -6.69 -16.91 -3.39
N PRO A 36 -6.38 -17.99 -4.11
CA PRO A 36 -7.34 -18.72 -4.93
C PRO A 36 -8.21 -19.63 -4.04
N TRP A 37 -8.94 -19.01 -3.10
CA TRP A 37 -9.93 -19.74 -2.29
C TRP A 37 -11.05 -20.29 -3.18
N GLU A 38 -11.69 -21.35 -2.73
CA GLU A 38 -12.95 -21.79 -3.32
C GLU A 38 -13.98 -20.64 -3.20
N GLY A 39 -14.57 -20.23 -4.33
CA GLY A 39 -15.50 -19.11 -4.40
C GLY A 39 -14.84 -17.73 -4.48
N ALA A 40 -13.55 -17.65 -4.83
CA ALA A 40 -12.85 -16.36 -4.98
C ALA A 40 -13.47 -15.43 -6.05
N GLU A 41 -14.28 -15.96 -6.96
CA GLU A 41 -15.07 -15.19 -7.93
C GLU A 41 -16.13 -14.26 -7.29
N HIS A 42 -16.50 -14.52 -6.04
CA HIS A 42 -17.43 -13.67 -5.26
C HIS A 42 -16.73 -12.50 -4.54
N LEU A 43 -15.40 -12.40 -4.64
CA LEU A 43 -14.63 -11.35 -3.96
C LEU A 43 -14.75 -9.99 -4.66
N THR A 44 -14.88 -8.96 -3.85
CA THR A 44 -14.59 -7.58 -4.26
C THR A 44 -13.13 -7.27 -3.90
N MET A 45 -12.38 -6.66 -4.83
CA MET A 45 -10.99 -6.25 -4.58
C MET A 45 -10.96 -4.95 -3.79
N GLY A 46 -10.30 -4.93 -2.62
CA GLY A 46 -10.27 -3.78 -1.71
C GLY A 46 -9.64 -2.53 -2.32
N LEU A 47 -8.55 -2.69 -3.08
CA LEU A 47 -7.91 -1.57 -3.76
C LEU A 47 -8.85 -0.89 -4.77
N GLU A 48 -9.57 -1.67 -5.58
CA GLU A 48 -10.50 -1.13 -6.58
C GLU A 48 -11.72 -0.49 -5.89
N TYR A 49 -12.19 -1.11 -4.80
CA TYR A 49 -13.26 -0.56 -3.99
C TYR A 49 -12.89 0.81 -3.40
N LEU A 50 -11.72 0.94 -2.79
CA LEU A 50 -11.23 2.20 -2.25
C LEU A 50 -10.95 3.25 -3.34
N LYS A 51 -10.43 2.83 -4.51
CA LYS A 51 -10.25 3.74 -5.65
C LYS A 51 -11.58 4.34 -6.12
N SER A 52 -12.64 3.55 -6.20
CA SER A 52 -13.98 4.03 -6.56
C SER A 52 -14.48 5.07 -5.54
N ILE A 53 -14.38 4.78 -4.25
CA ILE A 53 -14.78 5.73 -3.19
C ILE A 53 -13.98 7.04 -3.31
N ASN A 54 -12.66 6.97 -3.47
CA ASN A 54 -11.80 8.14 -3.56
C ASN A 54 -12.04 9.00 -4.82
N ARG A 55 -12.66 8.42 -5.85
CA ARG A 55 -13.13 9.15 -7.05
C ARG A 55 -14.50 9.78 -6.86
N GLY A 56 -15.11 9.64 -5.69
CA GLY A 56 -16.48 10.09 -5.43
C GLY A 56 -17.55 9.19 -6.06
N GLU A 57 -17.18 8.00 -6.49
CA GLU A 57 -18.12 6.99 -6.95
C GLU A 57 -18.76 6.30 -5.73
N HIS A 58 -19.97 5.79 -5.92
CA HIS A 58 -20.67 5.00 -4.90
C HIS A 58 -20.69 3.51 -5.30
N PRO A 59 -19.60 2.76 -5.02
CA PRO A 59 -19.57 1.33 -5.36
C PRO A 59 -20.66 0.60 -4.61
N LYS A 60 -21.27 -0.40 -5.26
CA LYS A 60 -22.27 -1.26 -4.62
C LYS A 60 -21.66 -1.87 -3.36
N THR A 61 -22.33 -1.65 -2.24
CA THR A 61 -21.89 -2.14 -0.93
C THR A 61 -23.01 -2.95 -0.30
N GLY A 62 -22.66 -4.11 0.24
CA GLY A 62 -23.56 -4.96 0.97
C GLY A 62 -23.95 -4.38 2.34
N LYS A 63 -24.98 -4.91 2.95
CA LYS A 63 -25.37 -4.53 4.32
C LYS A 63 -24.50 -5.21 5.38
N LYS A 64 -24.14 -6.49 5.14
CA LYS A 64 -23.24 -7.28 5.97
C LYS A 64 -21.94 -7.52 5.18
N VAL A 65 -20.88 -6.82 5.56
CA VAL A 65 -19.60 -6.88 4.84
C VAL A 65 -18.57 -7.63 5.67
N VAL A 66 -17.89 -8.58 5.06
CA VAL A 66 -16.66 -9.17 5.62
C VAL A 66 -15.45 -8.64 4.84
N VAL A 67 -14.46 -8.11 5.55
CA VAL A 67 -13.19 -7.69 4.98
C VAL A 67 -12.12 -8.71 5.37
N ILE A 68 -11.50 -9.35 4.38
CA ILE A 68 -10.37 -10.26 4.60
C ILE A 68 -9.09 -9.43 4.59
N GLY A 69 -8.45 -9.33 5.76
CA GLY A 69 -7.27 -8.52 6.04
C GLY A 69 -7.54 -7.41 7.05
N ALA A 70 -6.76 -7.38 8.14
CA ALA A 70 -6.84 -6.39 9.22
C ALA A 70 -5.56 -5.54 9.34
N GLY A 71 -4.93 -5.23 8.22
CA GLY A 71 -3.90 -4.21 8.08
C GLY A 71 -4.51 -2.81 7.88
N ASN A 72 -3.66 -1.77 7.68
CA ASN A 72 -4.14 -0.40 7.47
C ASN A 72 -5.11 -0.30 6.29
N SER A 73 -4.78 -0.89 5.13
CA SER A 73 -5.68 -0.93 3.96
C SER A 73 -7.00 -1.65 4.27
N GLY A 74 -6.94 -2.71 5.12
CA GLY A 74 -8.14 -3.41 5.60
C GLY A 74 -9.04 -2.51 6.45
N MET A 75 -8.47 -1.72 7.36
CA MET A 75 -9.23 -0.76 8.18
C MET A 75 -9.82 0.37 7.33
N ASP A 76 -9.07 0.87 6.33
CA ASP A 76 -9.60 1.85 5.36
C ASP A 76 -10.79 1.27 4.57
N THR A 77 -10.68 -0.01 4.16
CA THR A 77 -11.77 -0.72 3.47
C THR A 77 -13.00 -0.88 4.37
N CYS A 78 -12.80 -1.23 5.64
CA CYS A 78 -13.88 -1.35 6.61
C CYS A 78 -14.60 -0.01 6.84
N ARG A 79 -13.84 1.07 6.99
CA ARG A 79 -14.38 2.43 7.10
C ARG A 79 -15.17 2.80 5.85
N GLY A 80 -14.58 2.60 4.67
CA GLY A 80 -15.26 2.85 3.40
C GLY A 80 -16.55 2.07 3.25
N ALA A 81 -16.62 0.82 3.73
CA ALA A 81 -17.84 0.04 3.71
C ALA A 81 -18.96 0.68 4.57
N TYR A 82 -18.65 1.17 5.77
CA TYR A 82 -19.61 1.93 6.58
C TYR A 82 -20.04 3.23 5.92
N GLU A 83 -19.10 3.99 5.34
CA GLU A 83 -19.40 5.24 4.62
C GLU A 83 -20.31 4.99 3.41
N MET A 84 -20.21 3.82 2.77
CA MET A 84 -21.06 3.40 1.65
C MET A 84 -22.35 2.70 2.09
N GLY A 85 -22.66 2.67 3.38
CA GLY A 85 -23.96 2.23 3.91
C GLY A 85 -24.04 0.80 4.41
N ALA A 86 -22.91 0.13 4.67
CA ALA A 86 -22.91 -1.15 5.36
C ALA A 86 -23.50 -1.00 6.78
N GLU A 87 -24.37 -1.93 7.18
CA GLU A 87 -24.98 -1.98 8.52
C GLU A 87 -24.07 -2.72 9.52
N SER A 88 -23.26 -3.65 9.03
CA SER A 88 -22.32 -4.45 9.82
C SER A 88 -21.07 -4.74 9.02
N VAL A 89 -19.90 -4.54 9.64
CA VAL A 89 -18.61 -4.87 9.04
C VAL A 89 -17.78 -5.69 10.00
N ILE A 90 -17.26 -6.83 9.51
CA ILE A 90 -16.36 -7.71 10.26
C ILE A 90 -15.05 -7.84 9.47
N ALA A 91 -13.94 -7.48 10.09
CA ALA A 91 -12.61 -7.78 9.54
C ALA A 91 -12.14 -9.16 10.04
N VAL A 92 -11.53 -9.94 9.16
CA VAL A 92 -10.92 -11.23 9.52
C VAL A 92 -9.44 -11.24 9.12
N ASP A 93 -8.59 -11.85 9.95
CA ASP A 93 -7.17 -11.99 9.64
C ASP A 93 -6.61 -13.30 10.21
N VAL A 94 -5.57 -13.81 9.59
CA VAL A 94 -4.85 -15.02 10.05
C VAL A 94 -3.99 -14.73 11.28
N GLN A 95 -3.64 -13.47 11.51
CA GLN A 95 -2.76 -13.01 12.58
C GLN A 95 -3.37 -11.85 13.35
N LYS A 96 -2.73 -11.46 14.45
CA LYS A 96 -3.10 -10.23 15.16
C LYS A 96 -3.14 -9.06 14.18
N PRO A 97 -4.17 -8.19 14.24
CA PRO A 97 -4.30 -7.03 13.38
C PRO A 97 -3.00 -6.20 13.32
N ALA A 98 -2.55 -5.92 12.10
CA ALA A 98 -1.31 -5.17 11.85
C ALA A 98 -1.54 -3.67 11.60
N ALA A 99 -2.80 -3.23 11.62
CA ALA A 99 -3.16 -1.82 11.51
C ALA A 99 -2.72 -1.02 12.75
N PHE A 100 -2.64 0.30 12.62
CA PHE A 100 -2.37 1.18 13.75
C PHE A 100 -3.51 1.09 14.78
N GLU A 101 -3.15 1.13 16.06
CA GLU A 101 -4.12 1.04 17.16
C GLU A 101 -5.27 2.07 17.05
N LYS A 102 -4.97 3.28 16.59
CA LYS A 102 -5.98 4.33 16.37
C LYS A 102 -6.98 3.98 15.26
N GLU A 103 -6.54 3.31 14.19
CA GLU A 103 -7.43 2.87 13.10
C GLU A 103 -8.32 1.72 13.56
N ILE A 104 -7.74 0.79 14.34
CA ILE A 104 -8.50 -0.30 14.98
C ILE A 104 -9.55 0.29 15.93
N ALA A 105 -9.16 1.16 16.84
CA ALA A 105 -10.08 1.79 17.79
C ALA A 105 -11.19 2.60 17.11
N TYR A 106 -10.87 3.29 16.01
CA TYR A 106 -11.86 4.00 15.22
C TYR A 106 -12.88 3.03 14.59
N PHE A 107 -12.40 1.95 13.97
CA PHE A 107 -13.27 0.92 13.37
C PHE A 107 -14.18 0.26 14.41
N GLU A 108 -13.63 -0.13 15.57
CA GLU A 108 -14.40 -0.69 16.69
C GLU A 108 -15.42 0.32 17.25
N GLY A 109 -15.07 1.61 17.28
CA GLY A 109 -15.98 2.71 17.65
C GLY A 109 -17.17 2.87 16.70
N LEU A 110 -17.06 2.45 15.44
CA LEU A 110 -18.18 2.38 14.49
C LEU A 110 -19.06 1.13 14.69
N GLY A 111 -18.73 0.26 15.64
CA GLY A 111 -19.41 -1.01 15.86
C GLY A 111 -18.80 -2.18 15.08
N GLY A 112 -17.68 -1.98 14.43
CA GLY A 112 -16.94 -3.00 13.70
C GLY A 112 -16.35 -4.07 14.63
N LYS A 113 -16.12 -5.26 14.11
CA LYS A 113 -15.52 -6.38 14.85
C LYS A 113 -14.34 -6.94 14.07
N ILE A 114 -13.29 -7.34 14.81
CA ILE A 114 -12.12 -8.03 14.23
C ILE A 114 -12.05 -9.44 14.78
N VAL A 115 -11.99 -10.43 13.89
CA VAL A 115 -11.90 -11.86 14.22
C VAL A 115 -10.55 -12.39 13.78
N TRP A 116 -9.73 -12.79 14.73
CA TRP A 116 -8.42 -13.40 14.49
C TRP A 116 -8.04 -14.39 15.62
N PRO A 117 -7.31 -15.46 15.36
CA PRO A 117 -6.96 -15.96 14.02
C PRO A 117 -8.19 -16.50 13.28
N PHE A 118 -8.27 -16.19 11.98
CA PHE A 118 -9.31 -16.72 11.10
C PHE A 118 -8.66 -17.08 9.76
N PHE A 119 -8.63 -18.35 9.43
CA PHE A 119 -8.04 -18.86 8.19
C PHE A 119 -9.16 -19.11 7.20
N THR A 120 -9.40 -18.19 6.30
CA THR A 120 -10.40 -18.33 5.23
C THR A 120 -10.13 -19.58 4.40
N SER A 121 -11.14 -20.42 4.19
CA SER A 121 -11.07 -21.62 3.37
C SER A 121 -11.95 -21.53 2.13
N LYS A 122 -13.15 -20.94 2.27
CA LYS A 122 -14.16 -20.86 1.22
C LYS A 122 -14.98 -19.58 1.33
N ILE A 123 -15.40 -19.07 0.19
CA ILE A 123 -16.24 -17.88 0.06
C ILE A 123 -17.50 -18.29 -0.71
N THR A 124 -18.64 -17.81 -0.25
CA THR A 124 -19.95 -18.04 -0.89
C THR A 124 -20.70 -16.71 -0.96
N PRO A 125 -21.79 -16.62 -1.75
CA PRO A 125 -22.65 -15.44 -1.74
C PRO A 125 -23.25 -15.11 -0.36
N GLU A 126 -23.30 -16.11 0.56
CA GLU A 126 -23.87 -15.96 1.90
C GLU A 126 -22.80 -15.64 2.96
N GLY A 127 -21.50 -15.71 2.64
CA GLY A 127 -20.46 -15.40 3.61
C GLY A 127 -19.14 -16.16 3.43
N VAL A 128 -18.36 -16.20 4.51
CA VAL A 128 -16.99 -16.72 4.55
C VAL A 128 -16.88 -17.88 5.54
N TYR A 129 -16.26 -18.96 5.11
CA TYR A 129 -15.92 -20.12 5.95
C TYR A 129 -14.45 -20.09 6.36
N GLY A 130 -14.20 -20.37 7.63
CA GLY A 130 -12.90 -20.69 8.17
C GLY A 130 -12.55 -22.17 8.01
N ASN A 131 -11.26 -22.50 8.01
CA ASN A 131 -10.78 -23.89 7.98
C ASN A 131 -11.11 -24.69 9.25
N ASP A 132 -11.53 -24.00 10.31
CA ASP A 132 -11.97 -24.57 11.59
C ASP A 132 -13.50 -24.77 11.66
N GLY A 133 -14.19 -24.58 10.55
CA GLY A 133 -15.64 -24.74 10.43
C GLY A 133 -16.46 -23.52 10.86
N ARG A 134 -15.84 -22.45 11.34
CA ARG A 134 -16.56 -21.19 11.60
C ARG A 134 -17.13 -20.63 10.31
N PHE A 135 -18.32 -20.04 10.39
CA PHE A 135 -18.97 -19.32 9.31
C PHE A 135 -19.29 -17.90 9.75
N ILE A 136 -19.00 -16.94 8.90
CA ILE A 136 -19.35 -15.52 9.09
C ILE A 136 -20.26 -15.13 7.94
N GLU A 137 -21.52 -14.82 8.27
CA GLU A 137 -22.51 -14.37 7.30
C GLU A 137 -22.14 -13.01 6.71
N ALA A 138 -22.19 -12.89 5.39
CA ALA A 138 -21.98 -11.65 4.67
C ALA A 138 -22.68 -11.70 3.31
N ASP A 139 -23.19 -10.58 2.86
CA ASP A 139 -23.71 -10.38 1.50
C ASP A 139 -22.68 -9.72 0.57
N GLN A 140 -21.53 -9.34 1.12
CA GLN A 140 -20.34 -8.93 0.35
C GLN A 140 -19.05 -9.28 1.09
N VAL A 141 -18.08 -9.80 0.34
CA VAL A 141 -16.74 -10.10 0.87
C VAL A 141 -15.73 -9.26 0.09
N ILE A 142 -14.92 -8.47 0.82
CA ILE A 142 -13.89 -7.60 0.26
C ILE A 142 -12.52 -8.10 0.71
N VAL A 143 -11.59 -8.31 -0.23
CA VAL A 143 -10.23 -8.75 0.11
C VAL A 143 -9.27 -7.57 0.13
N SER A 144 -8.54 -7.41 1.26
CA SER A 144 -7.58 -6.33 1.51
C SER A 144 -6.34 -6.85 2.23
N ILE A 145 -5.64 -7.81 1.59
CA ILE A 145 -4.45 -8.49 2.14
C ILE A 145 -3.14 -7.98 1.52
N GLY A 146 -3.14 -6.73 1.11
CA GLY A 146 -2.03 -6.04 0.50
C GLY A 146 -2.09 -6.00 -1.02
N GLU A 147 -1.13 -5.31 -1.59
CA GLU A 147 -0.99 -5.04 -3.02
C GLU A 147 0.34 -5.56 -3.52
N GLU A 148 0.44 -5.75 -4.83
CA GLU A 148 1.67 -6.10 -5.53
C GLU A 148 1.91 -5.16 -6.71
N PRO A 149 3.18 -4.92 -7.09
CA PRO A 149 3.49 -4.15 -8.27
C PRO A 149 3.14 -4.93 -9.55
N VAL A 150 2.76 -4.20 -10.60
CA VAL A 150 2.64 -4.72 -11.96
C VAL A 150 3.88 -4.31 -12.73
N LEU A 151 4.70 -5.28 -13.10
CA LEU A 151 6.05 -5.11 -13.66
C LEU A 151 6.23 -5.85 -14.98
N ASP A 152 5.14 -6.13 -15.68
CA ASP A 152 5.07 -6.85 -16.95
C ASP A 152 5.82 -6.15 -18.10
N PHE A 153 6.19 -4.90 -17.91
CA PHE A 153 6.97 -4.11 -18.87
C PHE A 153 8.48 -4.30 -18.72
N LEU A 154 8.96 -4.92 -17.65
CA LEU A 154 10.39 -5.16 -17.45
C LEU A 154 10.91 -6.34 -18.28
N PRO A 155 12.20 -6.31 -18.70
CA PRO A 155 12.83 -7.41 -19.45
C PRO A 155 12.94 -8.70 -18.63
N GLU A 156 12.62 -9.84 -19.24
CA GLU A 156 12.75 -11.15 -18.60
C GLU A 156 14.19 -11.69 -18.64
N ASP A 157 14.96 -11.27 -19.63
CA ASP A 157 16.28 -11.79 -20.00
C ASP A 157 17.49 -11.00 -19.42
N GLU A 158 17.25 -9.95 -18.62
CA GLU A 158 18.30 -9.10 -18.04
C GLU A 158 18.70 -9.46 -16.61
N GLY A 159 18.30 -10.64 -16.12
CA GLY A 159 18.70 -11.11 -14.80
C GLY A 159 18.09 -10.34 -13.62
N ILE A 160 16.94 -9.72 -13.82
CA ILE A 160 16.21 -9.00 -12.76
C ILE A 160 15.69 -10.01 -11.74
N GLU A 161 16.01 -9.79 -10.48
CA GLU A 161 15.60 -10.66 -9.39
C GLU A 161 14.28 -10.22 -8.75
N TYR A 162 13.45 -11.20 -8.37
CA TYR A 162 12.15 -10.98 -7.75
C TYR A 162 11.99 -11.73 -6.44
N PHE A 163 11.52 -11.06 -5.42
CA PHE A 163 11.04 -11.69 -4.20
C PHE A 163 9.58 -12.11 -4.38
N ARG A 164 9.26 -13.39 -4.10
CA ARG A 164 7.92 -13.97 -4.26
C ARG A 164 7.28 -13.72 -5.63
N LYS A 165 8.09 -13.61 -6.68
CA LYS A 165 7.68 -13.38 -8.07
C LYS A 165 6.95 -12.03 -8.32
N SER A 166 6.94 -11.13 -7.37
CA SER A 166 6.20 -9.85 -7.49
C SER A 166 7.08 -8.63 -7.21
N TRP A 167 7.88 -8.64 -6.15
CA TRP A 167 8.67 -7.47 -5.76
C TRP A 167 10.09 -7.55 -6.28
N LEU A 168 10.61 -6.41 -6.72
CA LEU A 168 12.00 -6.31 -7.20
C LEU A 168 12.99 -6.49 -6.04
N VAL A 169 14.07 -7.22 -6.30
CA VAL A 169 15.22 -7.34 -5.41
C VAL A 169 16.37 -6.53 -6.01
N PRO A 170 16.53 -5.25 -5.63
CA PRO A 170 17.57 -4.41 -6.18
C PRO A 170 18.94 -4.73 -5.59
N LYS A 171 20.00 -4.34 -6.29
CA LYS A 171 21.35 -4.28 -5.77
C LYS A 171 21.48 -3.22 -4.68
N LYS A 172 22.66 -3.11 -4.06
CA LYS A 172 22.92 -2.15 -2.97
C LYS A 172 22.71 -0.69 -3.36
N ASP A 173 22.88 -0.37 -4.63
CA ASP A 173 22.69 0.94 -5.25
C ASP A 173 21.27 1.16 -5.80
N LEU A 174 20.34 0.29 -5.47
CA LEU A 174 18.97 0.25 -5.94
C LEU A 174 18.84 0.03 -7.47
N SER A 175 19.89 -0.35 -8.17
CA SER A 175 19.79 -0.80 -9.56
C SER A 175 19.20 -2.21 -9.64
N ILE A 176 18.41 -2.49 -10.69
CA ILE A 176 17.87 -3.82 -11.00
C ILE A 176 18.54 -4.41 -12.24
N THR A 177 18.95 -3.54 -13.16
CA THR A 177 19.82 -3.84 -14.30
C THR A 177 20.60 -2.58 -14.66
N ASP A 178 21.39 -2.59 -15.74
CA ASP A 178 22.20 -1.45 -16.14
C ASP A 178 21.33 -0.23 -16.52
N GLY A 179 21.59 0.91 -15.88
CA GLY A 179 20.85 2.15 -16.06
C GLY A 179 19.42 2.15 -15.52
N VAL A 180 18.94 1.06 -14.89
CA VAL A 180 17.58 0.96 -14.35
C VAL A 180 17.59 0.77 -12.84
N PHE A 181 16.95 1.66 -12.13
CA PHE A 181 16.86 1.72 -10.69
C PHE A 181 15.41 1.52 -10.22
N THR A 182 15.21 1.25 -8.95
CA THR A 182 13.87 1.09 -8.40
C THR A 182 13.72 1.75 -7.03
N ALA A 183 12.49 2.12 -6.67
CA ALA A 183 12.18 2.75 -5.39
C ALA A 183 10.73 2.48 -4.94
N GLY A 184 10.48 2.57 -3.64
CA GLY A 184 9.15 2.47 -3.05
C GLY A 184 8.60 1.04 -3.03
N ASP A 185 7.29 0.92 -3.20
CA ASP A 185 6.57 -0.35 -3.01
C ASP A 185 6.79 -1.37 -4.14
N THR A 186 7.52 -1.02 -5.18
CA THR A 186 8.06 -1.99 -6.15
C THR A 186 9.09 -2.92 -5.52
N ILE A 187 9.77 -2.48 -4.44
CA ILE A 187 10.74 -3.27 -3.66
C ILE A 187 10.04 -3.98 -2.51
N LYS A 188 9.25 -3.22 -1.76
CA LYS A 188 8.60 -3.71 -0.53
C LYS A 188 7.45 -2.78 -0.16
N PRO A 189 6.26 -3.33 0.13
CA PRO A 189 5.15 -2.54 0.66
C PRO A 189 5.57 -1.76 1.92
N GLY A 190 5.27 -0.48 1.95
CA GLY A 190 5.66 0.41 3.04
C GLY A 190 4.71 1.58 3.21
N ARG A 191 5.13 2.53 4.04
CA ARG A 191 4.40 3.79 4.24
C ARG A 191 4.89 4.83 3.25
N LEU A 192 4.12 5.90 3.08
CA LEU A 192 4.50 7.03 2.23
C LEU A 192 5.91 7.57 2.55
N THR A 193 6.25 7.65 3.84
CA THR A 193 7.59 8.07 4.29
C THR A 193 8.69 7.11 3.87
N ASP A 194 8.40 5.80 3.81
CA ASP A 194 9.35 4.78 3.36
C ASP A 194 9.59 4.92 1.84
N ALA A 195 8.51 5.16 1.08
CA ALA A 195 8.59 5.41 -0.36
C ALA A 195 9.38 6.69 -0.68
N ILE A 196 9.12 7.81 0.03
CA ILE A 196 9.88 9.06 -0.11
C ILE A 196 11.36 8.84 0.21
N GLY A 197 11.66 8.13 1.31
CA GLY A 197 13.03 7.79 1.71
C GLY A 197 13.74 6.93 0.67
N SER A 198 13.05 5.95 0.10
CA SER A 198 13.54 5.10 -0.97
C SER A 198 13.83 5.89 -2.24
N GLY A 199 12.92 6.76 -2.67
CA GLY A 199 13.09 7.64 -3.83
C GLY A 199 14.31 8.56 -3.68
N ARG A 200 14.53 9.11 -2.47
CA ARG A 200 15.73 9.93 -2.17
C ARG A 200 17.03 9.12 -2.29
N LYS A 201 17.03 7.86 -1.83
CA LYS A 201 18.19 6.97 -2.00
C LYS A 201 18.43 6.65 -3.49
N ALA A 202 17.36 6.35 -4.23
CA ALA A 202 17.47 6.08 -5.67
C ALA A 202 18.05 7.29 -6.41
N ALA A 203 17.59 8.50 -6.14
CA ALA A 203 18.14 9.72 -6.75
C ALA A 203 19.64 9.91 -6.46
N TRP A 204 20.11 9.56 -5.26
CA TRP A 204 21.54 9.58 -4.90
C TRP A 204 22.38 8.63 -5.76
N TYR A 205 21.88 7.43 -6.01
CA TYR A 205 22.60 6.43 -6.81
C TYR A 205 22.53 6.72 -8.31
N VAL A 206 21.37 7.22 -8.78
CA VAL A 206 21.20 7.68 -10.16
C VAL A 206 22.19 8.83 -10.48
N ASP A 207 22.34 9.81 -9.57
CA ASP A 207 23.33 10.89 -9.76
C ASP A 207 24.75 10.34 -9.91
N GLN A 208 25.14 9.36 -9.11
CA GLN A 208 26.46 8.74 -9.24
C GLN A 208 26.62 8.01 -10.58
N TYR A 209 25.61 7.26 -10.99
CA TYR A 209 25.61 6.51 -12.24
C TYR A 209 25.74 7.44 -13.45
N VAL A 210 24.86 8.42 -13.57
CA VAL A 210 24.82 9.36 -14.69
C VAL A 210 26.09 10.20 -14.77
N MET A 211 26.65 10.58 -13.62
CA MET A 211 27.88 11.38 -13.56
C MET A 211 29.17 10.55 -13.62
N GLY A 212 29.08 9.23 -13.79
CA GLY A 212 30.25 8.35 -13.78
C GLY A 212 31.06 8.39 -12.49
N LYS A 213 30.44 8.69 -11.35
CA LYS A 213 31.10 8.78 -10.05
C LYS A 213 31.38 7.41 -9.47
N GLU A 214 32.42 7.31 -8.66
CA GLU A 214 32.67 6.12 -7.86
C GLU A 214 31.49 5.90 -6.86
N TYR A 215 31.10 4.63 -6.69
CA TYR A 215 30.03 4.24 -5.77
C TYR A 215 30.32 4.70 -4.33
N LYS A 216 29.40 5.46 -3.77
CA LYS A 216 29.37 5.84 -2.35
C LYS A 216 28.00 5.51 -1.79
N ALA A 217 27.98 4.79 -0.68
CA ALA A 217 26.74 4.49 0.00
C ALA A 217 25.97 5.76 0.38
N PHE A 218 24.63 5.69 0.31
CA PHE A 218 23.80 6.81 0.74
C PHE A 218 24.11 7.16 2.21
N PRO A 219 24.39 8.43 2.52
CA PRO A 219 24.73 8.85 3.88
C PRO A 219 23.52 8.69 4.78
N GLU A 220 23.57 7.70 5.67
CA GLU A 220 22.53 7.54 6.68
C GLU A 220 22.63 8.65 7.72
N LYS A 221 21.54 9.41 7.88
CA LYS A 221 21.46 10.35 9.01
C LYS A 221 21.35 9.55 10.30
N LYS A 222 22.19 9.87 11.28
CA LYS A 222 22.02 9.31 12.64
C LYS A 222 20.62 9.66 13.12
N GLN A 223 19.82 8.64 13.41
CA GLN A 223 18.52 8.85 14.05
C GLN A 223 18.77 9.42 15.44
N VAL A 224 18.06 10.49 15.77
CA VAL A 224 18.03 10.97 17.14
C VAL A 224 17.19 9.98 17.95
N PRO A 225 17.75 9.32 18.98
CA PRO A 225 16.96 8.40 19.80
C PRO A 225 15.73 9.11 20.38
N ALA A 226 14.59 8.40 20.42
CA ALA A 226 13.32 8.98 20.91
C ALA A 226 13.43 9.58 22.31
N GLU A 227 14.32 9.01 23.16
CA GLU A 227 14.60 9.50 24.52
C GLU A 227 15.26 10.89 24.53
N ARG A 228 15.92 11.29 23.43
CA ARG A 228 16.53 12.61 23.25
C ARG A 228 15.59 13.65 22.64
N LEU A 229 14.40 13.22 22.19
CA LEU A 229 13.38 14.13 21.68
C LEU A 229 12.64 14.73 22.86
N SER A 230 13.00 15.95 23.25
CA SER A 230 12.26 16.68 24.29
C SER A 230 10.88 17.06 23.75
N LYS A 231 9.83 16.44 24.28
CA LYS A 231 8.44 16.80 23.98
C LYS A 231 8.06 18.21 24.46
N ALA A 232 8.91 18.83 25.29
CA ALA A 232 8.69 20.21 25.80
C ALA A 232 8.80 21.28 24.69
N TYR A 233 9.37 20.94 23.53
CA TYR A 233 9.48 21.84 22.37
C TYR A 233 8.22 21.87 21.50
N PHE A 234 7.33 20.89 21.66
CA PHE A 234 6.08 20.84 20.94
C PHE A 234 4.99 21.34 21.90
N GLU A 235 4.58 22.59 21.76
CA GLU A 235 3.32 23.03 22.39
C GLU A 235 2.23 22.02 21.99
N LYS A 236 1.49 21.53 22.99
CA LYS A 236 0.31 20.72 22.73
C LYS A 236 -0.60 21.54 21.83
N CYS A 237 -0.66 21.17 20.57
CA CYS A 237 -1.68 21.70 19.68
C CYS A 237 -3.02 21.39 20.34
N HIS A 238 -3.72 22.40 20.86
CA HIS A 238 -5.11 22.22 21.22
C HIS A 238 -5.82 21.72 19.96
N HIS A 239 -6.65 20.67 20.11
CA HIS A 239 -7.46 20.16 19.01
C HIS A 239 -8.12 21.32 18.30
N CYS A 240 -7.58 21.71 17.17
CA CYS A 240 -8.23 22.66 16.29
C CYS A 240 -9.38 21.90 15.69
N GLU A 241 -10.62 22.32 15.90
CA GLU A 241 -11.70 22.00 15.01
C GLU A 241 -11.18 22.25 13.59
N LEU A 242 -11.35 21.27 12.71
CA LEU A 242 -10.87 21.31 11.34
C LEU A 242 -11.41 22.60 10.66
N GLY A 243 -10.61 23.66 10.76
CA GLY A 243 -10.79 24.89 10.04
C GLY A 243 -10.12 24.80 8.66
N ASP A 244 -9.95 25.91 8.02
CA ASP A 244 -9.31 26.00 6.71
C ASP A 244 -8.01 25.16 6.61
N PRO A 245 -7.91 24.17 5.69
CA PRO A 245 -6.74 23.30 5.52
C PRO A 245 -5.42 24.06 5.30
N VAL A 246 -5.48 25.29 4.77
CA VAL A 246 -4.29 26.13 4.52
C VAL A 246 -3.75 26.73 5.82
N SER A 247 -4.63 27.09 6.77
CA SER A 247 -4.20 27.61 8.07
C SER A 247 -3.63 26.52 8.96
N ASP A 248 -4.15 25.29 8.85
CA ASP A 248 -3.65 24.13 9.61
C ASP A 248 -2.30 23.65 9.09
N TYR A 249 -2.05 23.71 7.77
CA TYR A 249 -0.74 23.44 7.20
C TYR A 249 0.34 24.40 7.73
N LYS A 250 0.04 25.69 7.81
CA LYS A 250 0.99 26.70 8.34
C LYS A 250 1.35 26.49 9.80
N ARG A 251 0.46 25.91 10.61
CA ARG A 251 0.72 25.59 12.02
C ARG A 251 1.58 24.33 12.19
N CYS A 252 1.55 23.40 11.25
CA CYS A 252 2.37 22.18 11.29
C CYS A 252 3.82 22.41 10.84
N VAL A 253 4.14 23.56 10.23
CA VAL A 253 5.45 23.87 9.63
C VAL A 253 6.16 25.02 10.35
N SER A 254 5.50 25.71 11.26
CA SER A 254 6.06 26.73 12.15
C SER A 254 6.47 26.11 13.49
#